data_0e714b8d69db8a1058fbd2ab21af0e03
#
_entry.id   0e714b8d69db8a1058fbd2ab21af0e03
#
_cell.length_a   1.000
_cell.length_b   1.000
_cell.length_c   1.000
_cell.angle_alpha   90.00
_cell.angle_beta   90.00
_cell.angle_gamma   90.00
#
_symmetry.space_group_name_H-M   'P 1'
#
loop_
_entity.id
_entity.type
_entity.pdbx_description
1 polymer ?
#
loop_
_entity_poly.entity_id
_entity_poly.type
_entity_poly.pdbx_seq_one_letter_code
_entity_poly.pdbx_strand_id
1 'polypeptide(L)'
;MTDQSKLPSGQRRIESLLMNGIVKRFPGVLANDHVDLDVHAGEVHALLGENGAGKSTLMKILYGLYQADEGEILINDQNVEITNPTDAIAHGIGMIHQHFMLVESLTVAENVALGLKSSRGFLTDIEQVSERIVELAELYGLYVDPEAYIWQLSVGQQQRVEILKALYRGAALLILDEPTAVLTPQEVDELFQIMRQMTGDGHALIFISHKLHEVIEISQRVTVLRDGRKIGTKLTSDTTKTDLGSWMVGREISFRPDKKDLATGEVRLRLENISALSERGTPALIDISLEVRSGEILGLAGVSGNGQRELAEVITGLRPVTDGKVFLEGEDLSSKSVGERTEKMLSYIPEERMRDG
;
A
#
# COMPACT_ATOMS: atom_id res chain seq x y z
N MET A 1 -29.73 -12.84 21.36
CA MET A 1 -30.05 -13.18 19.97
C MET A 1 -29.92 -11.90 19.19
N THR A 2 -28.73 -11.62 18.73
CA THR A 2 -28.37 -10.45 17.91
C THR A 2 -28.67 -10.81 16.46
N ASP A 3 -29.48 -9.97 15.83
CA ASP A 3 -29.94 -10.09 14.43
C ASP A 3 -28.72 -10.06 13.49
N GLN A 4 -28.42 -11.19 12.84
CA GLN A 4 -27.20 -11.45 12.04
C GLN A 4 -27.41 -11.18 10.53
N SER A 5 -28.28 -10.24 10.14
CA SER A 5 -28.56 -10.01 8.72
C SER A 5 -28.50 -8.54 8.35
N LYS A 6 -27.30 -7.98 8.24
CA LYS A 6 -27.12 -6.62 7.69
C LYS A 6 -26.35 -6.56 6.36
N LEU A 7 -26.06 -7.68 5.72
CA LEU A 7 -25.56 -7.62 4.35
C LEU A 7 -26.72 -7.27 3.40
N PRO A 8 -26.51 -6.35 2.44
CA PRO A 8 -27.51 -6.03 1.44
C PRO A 8 -28.00 -7.30 0.74
N SER A 9 -29.32 -7.44 0.57
CA SER A 9 -29.96 -8.62 -0.04
C SER A 9 -29.35 -8.89 -1.43
N GLY A 10 -28.63 -10.04 -1.56
CA GLY A 10 -28.00 -10.49 -2.82
C GLY A 10 -26.49 -10.64 -2.77
N GLN A 11 -25.78 -10.23 -1.71
CA GLN A 11 -24.35 -10.50 -1.57
C GLN A 11 -24.11 -11.97 -1.18
N ARG A 12 -23.14 -12.60 -1.87
CA ARG A 12 -22.64 -13.92 -1.49
C ARG A 12 -21.88 -13.79 -0.17
N ARG A 13 -22.08 -14.75 0.73
CA ARG A 13 -21.35 -14.81 2.00
C ARG A 13 -20.20 -15.79 1.88
N ILE A 14 -19.00 -15.36 2.20
CA ILE A 14 -17.82 -16.21 2.36
C ILE A 14 -17.63 -16.43 3.85
N GLU A 15 -18.01 -17.60 4.35
CA GLU A 15 -17.81 -17.99 5.76
C GLU A 15 -16.36 -18.39 6.01
N SER A 16 -15.77 -19.10 5.04
CA SER A 16 -14.39 -19.55 5.07
C SER A 16 -13.77 -19.58 3.67
N LEU A 17 -12.50 -19.23 3.61
CA LEU A 17 -11.62 -19.42 2.47
C LEU A 17 -10.43 -20.26 2.92
N LEU A 18 -10.09 -21.29 2.16
CA LEU A 18 -8.86 -22.07 2.36
C LEU A 18 -8.11 -22.18 1.05
N MET A 19 -6.87 -21.73 1.05
CA MET A 19 -5.86 -22.08 0.04
C MET A 19 -5.02 -23.20 0.62
N ASN A 20 -4.94 -24.34 -0.04
CA ASN A 20 -4.30 -25.55 0.46
C ASN A 20 -3.16 -25.98 -0.46
N GLY A 21 -1.95 -26.09 0.07
CA GLY A 21 -0.79 -26.58 -0.65
C GLY A 21 -0.40 -25.79 -1.90
N ILE A 22 -0.60 -24.48 -1.92
CA ILE A 22 -0.37 -23.64 -3.11
C ILE A 22 1.11 -23.58 -3.48
N VAL A 23 1.39 -23.99 -4.72
CA VAL A 23 2.74 -23.89 -5.32
C VAL A 23 2.71 -22.98 -6.54
N LYS A 24 3.70 -22.08 -6.62
CA LYS A 24 3.92 -21.24 -7.80
C LYS A 24 5.39 -21.11 -8.13
N ARG A 25 5.73 -21.51 -9.35
CA ARG A 25 7.08 -21.42 -9.92
C ARG A 25 7.12 -20.38 -11.03
N PHE A 26 8.15 -19.58 -11.04
CA PHE A 26 8.56 -18.74 -12.16
C PHE A 26 9.96 -19.14 -12.60
N PRO A 27 10.42 -18.77 -13.81
CA PRO A 27 11.78 -19.08 -14.24
C PRO A 27 12.82 -18.64 -13.21
N GLY A 28 13.51 -19.60 -12.60
CA GLY A 28 14.52 -19.37 -11.58
C GLY A 28 14.04 -19.05 -10.16
N VAL A 29 12.70 -18.99 -9.91
CA VAL A 29 12.16 -18.63 -8.59
C VAL A 29 10.97 -19.52 -8.20
N LEU A 30 11.03 -20.13 -7.02
CA LEU A 30 9.88 -20.75 -6.36
C LEU A 30 9.21 -19.72 -5.47
N ALA A 31 8.17 -19.07 -5.99
CA ALA A 31 7.53 -17.92 -5.32
C ALA A 31 6.58 -18.34 -4.18
N ASN A 32 5.92 -19.48 -4.31
CA ASN A 32 5.16 -20.13 -3.24
C ASN A 32 5.46 -21.62 -3.25
N ASP A 33 5.71 -22.18 -2.07
CA ASP A 33 6.11 -23.56 -1.84
C ASP A 33 5.20 -24.20 -0.80
N HIS A 34 4.13 -24.88 -1.28
CA HIS A 34 3.09 -25.55 -0.49
C HIS A 34 2.50 -24.64 0.60
N VAL A 35 2.05 -23.45 0.20
CA VAL A 35 1.51 -22.45 1.14
C VAL A 35 0.05 -22.75 1.43
N ASP A 36 -0.27 -22.84 2.73
CA ASP A 36 -1.64 -22.91 3.23
C ASP A 36 -2.03 -21.55 3.84
N LEU A 37 -3.22 -21.06 3.51
CA LEU A 37 -3.81 -19.86 4.09
C LEU A 37 -5.31 -20.09 4.29
N ASP A 38 -5.77 -19.90 5.53
CA ASP A 38 -7.16 -19.94 5.89
C ASP A 38 -7.65 -18.58 6.40
N VAL A 39 -8.85 -18.16 5.96
CA VAL A 39 -9.46 -16.86 6.31
C VAL A 39 -10.93 -17.08 6.61
N HIS A 40 -11.45 -16.40 7.64
CA HIS A 40 -12.84 -16.54 8.09
C HIS A 40 -13.64 -15.24 7.97
N ALA A 41 -14.95 -15.36 7.85
CA ALA A 41 -15.85 -14.22 7.89
C ALA A 41 -15.69 -13.43 9.20
N GLY A 42 -15.78 -12.11 9.12
CA GLY A 42 -15.73 -11.24 10.28
C GLY A 42 -14.33 -11.01 10.86
N GLU A 43 -13.27 -11.45 10.17
CA GLU A 43 -11.90 -11.19 10.60
C GLU A 43 -11.10 -10.34 9.61
N VAL A 44 -10.14 -9.61 10.14
CA VAL A 44 -8.99 -9.10 9.38
C VAL A 44 -7.85 -10.09 9.59
N HIS A 45 -7.51 -10.82 8.55
CA HIS A 45 -6.36 -11.73 8.53
C HIS A 45 -5.15 -11.02 7.91
N ALA A 46 -4.13 -10.73 8.70
CA ALA A 46 -2.92 -10.12 8.17
C ALA A 46 -2.01 -11.14 7.49
N LEU A 47 -1.51 -10.80 6.31
CA LEU A 47 -0.48 -11.55 5.60
C LEU A 47 0.84 -10.76 5.62
N LEU A 48 1.79 -11.23 6.41
CA LEU A 48 3.04 -10.55 6.74
C LEU A 48 4.23 -11.26 6.10
N GLY A 49 5.30 -10.53 5.80
CA GLY A 49 6.56 -11.06 5.27
C GLY A 49 7.39 -9.97 4.59
N GLU A 50 8.67 -10.22 4.38
CA GLU A 50 9.55 -9.31 3.64
C GLU A 50 9.17 -9.20 2.15
N ASN A 51 9.76 -8.21 1.45
CA ASN A 51 9.62 -8.12 0.00
C ASN A 51 10.21 -9.38 -0.65
N GLY A 52 9.46 -9.99 -1.58
CA GLY A 52 9.85 -11.26 -2.19
C GLY A 52 9.41 -12.52 -1.42
N ALA A 53 8.77 -12.40 -0.25
CA ALA A 53 8.30 -13.55 0.52
C ALA A 53 7.14 -14.36 -0.11
N GLY A 54 6.61 -13.92 -1.26
CA GLY A 54 5.53 -14.61 -1.98
C GLY A 54 4.11 -14.10 -1.70
N LYS A 55 3.92 -13.07 -0.85
CA LYS A 55 2.59 -12.54 -0.47
C LYS A 55 1.73 -12.12 -1.66
N SER A 56 2.25 -11.19 -2.47
CA SER A 56 1.51 -10.67 -3.63
C SER A 56 1.30 -11.74 -4.70
N THR A 57 2.20 -12.73 -4.83
CA THR A 57 2.01 -13.87 -5.71
C THR A 57 0.84 -14.74 -5.25
N LEU A 58 0.77 -15.07 -3.96
CA LEU A 58 -0.32 -15.84 -3.38
C LEU A 58 -1.68 -15.14 -3.58
N MET A 59 -1.73 -13.82 -3.36
CA MET A 59 -2.96 -13.04 -3.55
C MET A 59 -3.35 -12.90 -5.03
N LYS A 60 -2.38 -12.78 -5.92
CA LYS A 60 -2.64 -12.78 -7.37
C LYS A 60 -3.16 -14.13 -7.87
N ILE A 61 -2.79 -15.24 -7.23
CA ILE A 61 -3.39 -16.55 -7.48
C ILE A 61 -4.85 -16.56 -7.01
N LEU A 62 -5.11 -16.11 -5.79
CA LEU A 62 -6.46 -16.03 -5.24
C LEU A 62 -7.38 -15.14 -6.07
N TYR A 63 -6.85 -14.06 -6.63
CA TYR A 63 -7.59 -13.14 -7.49
C TYR A 63 -7.65 -13.56 -8.97
N GLY A 64 -7.00 -14.68 -9.35
CA GLY A 64 -7.04 -15.22 -10.71
C GLY A 64 -6.12 -14.51 -11.72
N LEU A 65 -5.18 -13.68 -11.26
CA LEU A 65 -4.15 -13.07 -12.13
C LEU A 65 -3.02 -14.05 -12.46
N TYR A 66 -2.78 -15.02 -11.59
CA TYR A 66 -1.86 -16.13 -11.81
C TYR A 66 -2.59 -17.45 -11.53
N GLN A 67 -2.15 -18.52 -12.21
CA GLN A 67 -2.60 -19.88 -11.91
C GLN A 67 -1.59 -20.53 -10.96
N ALA A 68 -2.08 -21.23 -9.93
CA ALA A 68 -1.24 -22.12 -9.14
C ALA A 68 -0.72 -23.28 -10.02
N ASP A 69 0.49 -23.72 -9.77
CA ASP A 69 1.04 -24.91 -10.43
C ASP A 69 0.59 -26.18 -9.70
N GLU A 70 0.33 -26.10 -8.38
CA GLU A 70 -0.20 -27.14 -7.51
C GLU A 70 -1.04 -26.51 -6.40
N GLY A 71 -1.91 -27.30 -5.76
CA GLY A 71 -2.79 -26.89 -4.67
C GLY A 71 -4.21 -26.60 -5.13
N GLU A 72 -5.06 -26.23 -4.18
CA GLU A 72 -6.49 -25.99 -4.40
C GLU A 72 -6.98 -24.80 -3.58
N ILE A 73 -8.11 -24.22 -4.01
CA ILE A 73 -8.80 -23.13 -3.32
C ILE A 73 -10.21 -23.60 -2.97
N LEU A 74 -10.56 -23.52 -1.70
CA LEU A 74 -11.90 -23.84 -1.22
C LEU A 74 -12.56 -22.57 -0.69
N ILE A 75 -13.83 -22.38 -1.06
CA ILE A 75 -14.71 -21.35 -0.50
C ILE A 75 -15.90 -22.07 0.11
N ASN A 76 -16.14 -21.86 1.40
CA ASN A 76 -17.21 -22.54 2.14
C ASN A 76 -17.13 -24.07 1.96
N ASP A 77 -15.93 -24.63 2.11
CA ASP A 77 -15.59 -26.06 1.95
C ASP A 77 -15.84 -26.64 0.53
N GLN A 78 -16.12 -25.79 -0.46
CA GLN A 78 -16.28 -26.18 -1.85
C GLN A 78 -15.06 -25.81 -2.65
N ASN A 79 -14.48 -26.77 -3.37
CA ASN A 79 -13.37 -26.51 -4.27
C ASN A 79 -13.86 -25.63 -5.42
N VAL A 80 -13.13 -24.53 -5.67
CA VAL A 80 -13.44 -23.55 -6.71
C VAL A 80 -12.24 -23.35 -7.65
N GLU A 81 -12.56 -23.24 -8.92
CA GLU A 81 -11.56 -22.91 -9.94
C GLU A 81 -11.62 -21.41 -10.24
N ILE A 82 -10.50 -20.72 -10.02
CA ILE A 82 -10.37 -19.29 -10.28
C ILE A 82 -9.30 -19.12 -11.35
N THR A 83 -9.71 -18.93 -12.60
CA THR A 83 -8.81 -18.86 -13.75
C THR A 83 -8.50 -17.42 -14.18
N ASN A 84 -9.35 -16.47 -13.79
CA ASN A 84 -9.23 -15.07 -14.14
C ASN A 84 -9.93 -14.18 -13.08
N PRO A 85 -9.71 -12.85 -13.06
CA PRO A 85 -10.33 -11.96 -12.10
C PRO A 85 -11.86 -11.94 -12.13
N THR A 86 -12.49 -12.28 -13.27
CA THR A 86 -13.95 -12.35 -13.37
C THR A 86 -14.50 -13.51 -12.53
N ASP A 87 -13.78 -14.64 -12.49
CA ASP A 87 -14.15 -15.78 -11.64
C ASP A 87 -14.03 -15.40 -10.16
N ALA A 88 -12.94 -14.74 -9.76
CA ALA A 88 -12.75 -14.26 -8.38
C ALA A 88 -13.90 -13.34 -7.95
N ILE A 89 -14.25 -12.34 -8.78
CA ILE A 89 -15.38 -11.45 -8.54
C ILE A 89 -16.70 -12.22 -8.47
N ALA A 90 -16.91 -13.20 -9.34
CA ALA A 90 -18.10 -14.03 -9.32
C ALA A 90 -18.23 -14.88 -8.04
N HIS A 91 -17.11 -15.20 -7.39
CA HIS A 91 -17.08 -15.85 -6.07
C HIS A 91 -17.13 -14.86 -4.91
N GLY A 92 -17.22 -13.55 -5.16
CA GLY A 92 -17.29 -12.52 -4.12
C GLY A 92 -15.94 -12.10 -3.56
N ILE A 93 -14.85 -12.29 -4.31
CA ILE A 93 -13.49 -11.85 -3.94
C ILE A 93 -13.20 -10.54 -4.67
N GLY A 94 -12.85 -9.51 -3.92
CA GLY A 94 -12.35 -8.21 -4.41
C GLY A 94 -10.88 -8.02 -4.08
N MET A 95 -10.16 -7.25 -4.90
CA MET A 95 -8.77 -6.91 -4.62
C MET A 95 -8.54 -5.42 -4.84
N ILE A 96 -7.91 -4.78 -3.86
CA ILE A 96 -7.43 -3.41 -3.91
C ILE A 96 -5.91 -3.49 -4.02
N HIS A 97 -5.41 -3.02 -5.16
CA HIS A 97 -3.99 -3.08 -5.50
C HIS A 97 -3.21 -1.97 -4.81
N GLN A 98 -1.90 -2.18 -4.64
CA GLN A 98 -0.97 -1.19 -4.10
C GLN A 98 -0.96 0.12 -4.93
N HIS A 99 -1.11 0.02 -6.25
CA HIS A 99 -1.33 1.16 -7.14
C HIS A 99 -2.78 1.16 -7.60
N PHE A 100 -3.46 2.29 -7.46
CA PHE A 100 -4.87 2.39 -7.81
C PHE A 100 -5.12 2.12 -9.29
N MET A 101 -6.14 1.31 -9.55
CA MET A 101 -6.58 0.94 -10.89
C MET A 101 -7.78 1.83 -11.30
N LEU A 102 -7.61 3.16 -11.15
CA LEU A 102 -8.60 4.16 -11.48
C LEU A 102 -8.19 4.92 -12.74
N VAL A 103 -9.16 5.29 -13.56
CA VAL A 103 -8.96 6.13 -14.74
C VAL A 103 -9.17 7.58 -14.34
N GLU A 104 -8.11 8.38 -14.32
CA GLU A 104 -8.10 9.75 -13.81
C GLU A 104 -9.09 10.68 -14.51
N SER A 105 -9.30 10.49 -15.82
CA SER A 105 -10.19 11.32 -16.64
C SER A 105 -11.68 10.97 -16.53
N LEU A 106 -12.03 9.94 -15.76
CA LEU A 106 -13.41 9.52 -15.50
C LEU A 106 -13.87 9.97 -14.12
N THR A 107 -15.20 10.09 -13.95
CA THR A 107 -15.81 10.32 -12.64
C THR A 107 -15.75 9.06 -11.76
N VAL A 108 -16.05 9.21 -10.47
CA VAL A 108 -16.18 8.08 -9.53
C VAL A 108 -17.21 7.08 -10.04
N ALA A 109 -18.41 7.55 -10.41
CA ALA A 109 -19.48 6.70 -10.91
C ALA A 109 -19.08 5.96 -12.19
N GLU A 110 -18.43 6.63 -13.13
CA GLU A 110 -17.92 6.01 -14.36
C GLU A 110 -16.85 4.96 -14.07
N ASN A 111 -15.94 5.21 -13.13
CA ASN A 111 -14.91 4.23 -12.72
C ASN A 111 -15.53 2.97 -12.09
N VAL A 112 -16.54 3.12 -11.26
CA VAL A 112 -17.27 1.97 -10.67
C VAL A 112 -18.02 1.20 -11.75
N ALA A 113 -18.60 1.93 -12.72
CA ALA A 113 -19.37 1.36 -13.83
C ALA A 113 -18.53 0.60 -14.85
N LEU A 114 -17.22 0.84 -14.93
CA LEU A 114 -16.32 0.18 -15.89
C LEU A 114 -16.44 -1.35 -15.81
N GLY A 115 -16.79 -1.98 -16.93
CA GLY A 115 -16.89 -3.45 -17.04
C GLY A 115 -18.16 -4.06 -16.43
N LEU A 116 -19.12 -3.26 -15.97
CA LEU A 116 -20.44 -3.76 -15.61
C LEU A 116 -21.27 -4.12 -16.87
N LYS A 117 -22.09 -5.16 -16.74
CA LYS A 117 -23.09 -5.47 -17.78
C LYS A 117 -24.21 -4.42 -17.70
N SER A 118 -24.46 -3.75 -18.82
CA SER A 118 -25.53 -2.75 -18.90
C SER A 118 -26.91 -3.39 -18.68
N SER A 119 -27.71 -2.76 -17.83
CA SER A 119 -29.14 -3.09 -17.65
C SER A 119 -30.03 -2.58 -18.78
N ARG A 120 -29.56 -1.58 -19.55
CA ARG A 120 -30.28 -0.93 -20.65
C ARG A 120 -29.69 -1.19 -22.05
N GLY A 121 -29.01 -2.34 -22.25
CA GLY A 121 -28.41 -2.69 -23.53
C GLY A 121 -27.02 -2.07 -23.73
N PHE A 122 -26.87 -0.97 -24.48
CA PHE A 122 -25.56 -0.37 -24.78
C PHE A 122 -25.11 0.75 -23.82
N LEU A 123 -25.99 1.27 -22.96
CA LEU A 123 -25.67 2.38 -22.03
C LEU A 123 -25.78 1.92 -20.58
N THR A 124 -24.70 2.05 -19.82
CA THR A 124 -24.73 1.87 -18.36
C THR A 124 -25.53 2.99 -17.73
N ASP A 125 -26.42 2.66 -16.80
CA ASP A 125 -27.23 3.63 -16.06
C ASP A 125 -26.36 4.24 -14.94
N ILE A 126 -25.67 5.34 -15.26
CA ILE A 126 -24.76 6.02 -14.32
C ILE A 126 -25.50 6.57 -13.11
N GLU A 127 -26.75 7.00 -13.28
CA GLU A 127 -27.59 7.52 -12.19
C GLU A 127 -27.84 6.42 -11.14
N GLN A 128 -28.22 5.20 -11.57
CA GLN A 128 -28.39 4.06 -10.68
C GLN A 128 -27.06 3.65 -10.00
N VAL A 129 -25.94 3.76 -10.74
CA VAL A 129 -24.62 3.51 -10.16
C VAL A 129 -24.30 4.52 -9.07
N SER A 130 -24.58 5.82 -9.32
CA SER A 130 -24.35 6.90 -8.36
C SER A 130 -25.21 6.74 -7.11
N GLU A 131 -26.50 6.43 -7.24
CA GLU A 131 -27.38 6.14 -6.10
C GLU A 131 -26.83 5.00 -5.23
N ARG A 132 -26.39 3.90 -5.87
CA ARG A 132 -25.85 2.77 -5.14
C ARG A 132 -24.50 3.06 -4.48
N ILE A 133 -23.66 3.92 -5.08
CA ILE A 133 -22.42 4.42 -4.47
C ILE A 133 -22.75 5.19 -3.18
N VAL A 134 -23.74 6.08 -3.22
CA VAL A 134 -24.15 6.87 -2.04
C VAL A 134 -24.65 5.95 -0.91
N GLU A 135 -25.49 4.95 -1.22
CA GLU A 135 -25.93 3.97 -0.23
C GLU A 135 -24.77 3.21 0.45
N LEU A 136 -23.80 2.75 -0.36
CA LEU A 136 -22.63 2.04 0.17
C LEU A 136 -21.72 2.99 0.96
N ALA A 137 -21.58 4.23 0.50
CA ALA A 137 -20.79 5.26 1.18
C ALA A 137 -21.39 5.61 2.56
N GLU A 138 -22.69 5.71 2.67
CA GLU A 138 -23.39 5.92 3.93
C GLU A 138 -23.23 4.71 4.87
N LEU A 139 -23.38 3.49 4.31
CA LEU A 139 -23.28 2.25 5.09
C LEU A 139 -21.89 2.06 5.73
N TYR A 140 -20.81 2.36 5.00
CA TYR A 140 -19.44 2.08 5.43
C TYR A 140 -18.61 3.33 5.75
N GLY A 141 -19.19 4.54 5.70
CA GLY A 141 -18.44 5.78 5.94
C GLY A 141 -17.44 6.13 4.82
N LEU A 142 -17.67 5.63 3.59
CA LEU A 142 -16.81 5.82 2.43
C LEU A 142 -17.19 7.04 1.59
N TYR A 143 -17.41 8.18 2.22
CA TYR A 143 -17.95 9.37 1.55
C TYR A 143 -17.02 9.87 0.42
N VAL A 144 -17.57 9.87 -0.79
CA VAL A 144 -17.00 10.47 -2.01
C VAL A 144 -18.15 11.00 -2.87
N ASP A 145 -17.87 12.03 -3.66
CA ASP A 145 -18.83 12.56 -4.62
C ASP A 145 -18.80 11.69 -5.89
N PRO A 146 -19.93 11.03 -6.29
CA PRO A 146 -19.99 10.21 -7.48
C PRO A 146 -19.67 10.95 -8.80
N GLU A 147 -19.90 12.27 -8.83
CA GLU A 147 -19.67 13.12 -10.01
C GLU A 147 -18.25 13.70 -10.06
N ALA A 148 -17.49 13.62 -8.96
CA ALA A 148 -16.11 14.08 -8.93
C ALA A 148 -15.22 13.26 -9.86
N TYR A 149 -14.32 13.92 -10.60
CA TYR A 149 -13.29 13.26 -11.38
C TYR A 149 -12.19 12.71 -10.49
N ILE A 150 -11.62 11.54 -10.82
CA ILE A 150 -10.59 10.89 -10.01
C ILE A 150 -9.36 11.79 -9.79
N TRP A 151 -8.93 12.55 -10.80
CA TRP A 151 -7.79 13.47 -10.68
C TRP A 151 -7.99 14.60 -9.66
N GLN A 152 -9.24 14.88 -9.24
CA GLN A 152 -9.57 15.88 -8.21
C GLN A 152 -9.48 15.33 -6.79
N LEU A 153 -9.45 14.00 -6.64
CA LEU A 153 -9.53 13.32 -5.36
C LEU A 153 -8.15 13.22 -4.68
N SER A 154 -8.14 13.36 -3.37
CA SER A 154 -6.98 12.99 -2.56
C SER A 154 -6.70 11.47 -2.66
N VAL A 155 -5.49 11.06 -2.29
CA VAL A 155 -5.09 9.64 -2.28
C VAL A 155 -6.03 8.80 -1.41
N GLY A 156 -6.39 9.29 -0.22
CA GLY A 156 -7.36 8.62 0.66
C GLY A 156 -8.76 8.51 0.07
N GLN A 157 -9.21 9.53 -0.69
CA GLN A 157 -10.48 9.46 -1.42
C GLN A 157 -10.43 8.46 -2.57
N GLN A 158 -9.34 8.40 -3.33
CA GLN A 158 -9.14 7.40 -4.39
C GLN A 158 -9.18 5.98 -3.82
N GLN A 159 -8.62 5.76 -2.65
CA GLN A 159 -8.70 4.47 -1.97
C GLN A 159 -10.14 4.11 -1.59
N ARG A 160 -10.94 5.07 -1.09
CA ARG A 160 -12.37 4.85 -0.83
C ARG A 160 -13.11 4.44 -2.09
N VAL A 161 -12.78 5.03 -3.24
CA VAL A 161 -13.36 4.67 -4.55
C VAL A 161 -13.01 3.21 -4.91
N GLU A 162 -11.78 2.75 -4.70
CA GLU A 162 -11.40 1.34 -4.96
C GLU A 162 -12.17 0.37 -4.05
N ILE A 163 -12.38 0.73 -2.77
CA ILE A 163 -13.19 -0.08 -1.84
C ILE A 163 -14.66 -0.10 -2.32
N LEU A 164 -15.23 1.06 -2.64
CA LEU A 164 -16.61 1.16 -3.15
C LEU A 164 -16.80 0.34 -4.44
N LYS A 165 -15.85 0.40 -5.35
CA LYS A 165 -15.85 -0.38 -6.59
C LYS A 165 -15.88 -1.89 -6.33
N ALA A 166 -15.12 -2.37 -5.34
CA ALA A 166 -15.14 -3.77 -4.94
C ALA A 166 -16.46 -4.16 -4.26
N LEU A 167 -16.97 -3.32 -3.35
CA LEU A 167 -18.25 -3.53 -2.66
C LEU A 167 -19.44 -3.47 -3.62
N TYR A 168 -19.44 -2.54 -4.57
CA TYR A 168 -20.46 -2.45 -5.61
C TYR A 168 -20.59 -3.75 -6.41
N ARG A 169 -19.46 -4.44 -6.64
CA ARG A 169 -19.38 -5.74 -7.33
C ARG A 169 -19.75 -6.93 -6.43
N GLY A 170 -20.10 -6.67 -5.17
CA GLY A 170 -20.56 -7.70 -4.21
C GLY A 170 -19.41 -8.46 -3.55
N ALA A 171 -18.26 -7.84 -3.35
CA ALA A 171 -17.16 -8.46 -2.64
C ALA A 171 -17.56 -8.79 -1.19
N ALA A 172 -17.45 -10.07 -0.80
CA ALA A 172 -17.59 -10.57 0.55
C ALA A 172 -16.23 -10.77 1.22
N LEU A 173 -15.18 -11.00 0.43
CA LEU A 173 -13.80 -11.03 0.85
C LEU A 173 -13.01 -9.96 0.09
N LEU A 174 -12.27 -9.14 0.81
CA LEU A 174 -11.42 -8.09 0.23
C LEU A 174 -9.96 -8.34 0.54
N ILE A 175 -9.14 -8.34 -0.51
CA ILE A 175 -7.69 -8.34 -0.43
C ILE A 175 -7.21 -6.89 -0.51
N LEU A 176 -6.48 -6.43 0.49
CA LEU A 176 -5.90 -5.09 0.57
C LEU A 176 -4.36 -5.22 0.50
N ASP A 177 -3.77 -4.89 -0.65
CA ASP A 177 -2.32 -5.02 -0.87
C ASP A 177 -1.61 -3.71 -0.55
N GLU A 178 -0.96 -3.64 0.63
CA GLU A 178 -0.28 -2.47 1.19
C GLU A 178 -1.10 -1.17 1.17
N PRO A 179 -2.35 -1.18 1.66
CA PRO A 179 -3.28 -0.08 1.45
C PRO A 179 -2.90 1.21 2.19
N THR A 180 -1.94 1.17 3.11
CA THR A 180 -1.50 2.31 3.93
C THR A 180 -0.19 2.94 3.45
N ALA A 181 0.36 2.48 2.32
CA ALA A 181 1.70 2.88 1.87
C ALA A 181 1.82 4.39 1.59
N VAL A 182 0.74 4.99 1.11
CA VAL A 182 0.69 6.39 0.64
C VAL A 182 -0.28 7.27 1.46
N LEU A 183 -0.87 6.72 2.53
CA LEU A 183 -1.83 7.42 3.38
C LEU A 183 -1.15 8.21 4.49
N THR A 184 -1.76 9.32 4.88
CA THR A 184 -1.43 10.03 6.11
C THR A 184 -1.88 9.21 7.34
N PRO A 185 -1.32 9.44 8.54
CA PRO A 185 -1.77 8.75 9.75
C PRO A 185 -3.27 8.84 10.01
N GLN A 186 -3.87 10.01 9.76
CA GLN A 186 -5.32 10.21 9.92
C GLN A 186 -6.14 9.36 8.94
N GLU A 187 -5.71 9.28 7.68
CA GLU A 187 -6.36 8.44 6.67
C GLU A 187 -6.20 6.95 6.98
N VAL A 188 -5.09 6.54 7.62
CA VAL A 188 -4.91 5.16 8.12
C VAL A 188 -5.93 4.83 9.21
N ASP A 189 -6.12 5.73 10.18
CA ASP A 189 -7.10 5.55 11.26
C ASP A 189 -8.53 5.43 10.70
N GLU A 190 -8.89 6.25 9.71
CA GLU A 190 -10.17 6.19 9.01
C GLU A 190 -10.33 4.85 8.26
N LEU A 191 -9.31 4.40 7.55
CA LEU A 191 -9.32 3.10 6.86
C LEU A 191 -9.55 1.96 7.86
N PHE A 192 -8.88 1.99 9.01
CA PHE A 192 -9.04 0.97 10.05
C PHE A 192 -10.44 0.96 10.65
N GLN A 193 -11.09 2.12 10.80
CA GLN A 193 -12.49 2.18 11.22
C GLN A 193 -13.41 1.52 10.18
N ILE A 194 -13.22 1.81 8.89
CA ILE A 194 -13.95 1.18 7.79
C ILE A 194 -13.76 -0.34 7.82
N MET A 195 -12.53 -0.82 7.96
CA MET A 195 -12.23 -2.26 8.03
C MET A 195 -12.92 -2.94 9.22
N ARG A 196 -12.92 -2.30 10.41
CA ARG A 196 -13.64 -2.82 11.59
C ARG A 196 -15.16 -2.87 11.37
N GLN A 197 -15.73 -1.88 10.69
CA GLN A 197 -17.14 -1.87 10.35
C GLN A 197 -17.47 -3.00 9.37
N MET A 198 -16.70 -3.16 8.31
CA MET A 198 -16.88 -4.22 7.31
C MET A 198 -16.81 -5.62 7.94
N THR A 199 -15.82 -5.87 8.81
CA THR A 199 -15.74 -7.16 9.51
C THR A 199 -16.88 -7.36 10.50
N GLY A 200 -17.37 -6.29 11.16
CA GLY A 200 -18.58 -6.31 11.99
C GLY A 200 -19.84 -6.70 11.21
N ASP A 201 -19.90 -6.40 9.92
CA ASP A 201 -20.97 -6.78 9.01
C ASP A 201 -20.73 -8.16 8.33
N GLY A 202 -19.65 -8.85 8.69
CA GLY A 202 -19.35 -10.22 8.27
C GLY A 202 -18.46 -10.34 7.03
N HIS A 203 -17.86 -9.26 6.52
CA HIS A 203 -16.83 -9.34 5.48
C HIS A 203 -15.58 -10.01 6.02
N ALA A 204 -14.87 -10.77 5.17
CA ALA A 204 -13.53 -11.25 5.42
C ALA A 204 -12.51 -10.28 4.78
N LEU A 205 -11.46 -9.92 5.49
CA LEU A 205 -10.42 -9.02 4.96
C LEU A 205 -9.05 -9.70 5.04
N ILE A 206 -8.30 -9.69 3.93
CA ILE A 206 -6.88 -10.04 3.92
C ILE A 206 -6.10 -8.73 3.82
N PHE A 207 -5.33 -8.43 4.87
CA PHE A 207 -4.55 -7.21 4.98
C PHE A 207 -3.07 -7.51 4.81
N ILE A 208 -2.49 -7.09 3.67
CA ILE A 208 -1.07 -7.26 3.40
C ILE A 208 -0.35 -5.99 3.83
N SER A 209 0.61 -6.13 4.73
CA SER A 209 1.47 -5.04 5.17
C SER A 209 2.83 -5.58 5.61
N HIS A 210 3.84 -4.71 5.59
CA HIS A 210 5.14 -4.95 6.22
C HIS A 210 5.32 -4.10 7.49
N LYS A 211 4.31 -3.29 7.86
CA LYS A 211 4.31 -2.42 9.03
C LYS A 211 3.71 -3.15 10.23
N LEU A 212 4.57 -3.65 11.11
CA LEU A 212 4.16 -4.48 12.25
C LEU A 212 3.16 -3.82 13.20
N HIS A 213 3.22 -2.49 13.36
CA HIS A 213 2.30 -1.77 14.23
C HIS A 213 0.88 -1.79 13.67
N GLU A 214 0.72 -1.63 12.36
CA GLU A 214 -0.58 -1.70 11.69
C GLU A 214 -1.20 -3.09 11.81
N VAL A 215 -0.39 -4.13 11.58
CA VAL A 215 -0.83 -5.53 11.70
C VAL A 215 -1.37 -5.82 13.11
N ILE A 216 -0.63 -5.42 14.14
CA ILE A 216 -1.06 -5.65 15.54
C ILE A 216 -2.32 -4.85 15.87
N GLU A 217 -2.50 -3.68 15.29
CA GLU A 217 -3.64 -2.81 15.59
C GLU A 217 -4.95 -3.29 14.97
N ILE A 218 -4.90 -3.80 13.71
CA ILE A 218 -6.13 -4.04 12.96
C ILE A 218 -6.51 -5.52 12.87
N SER A 219 -5.55 -6.46 12.89
CA SER A 219 -5.83 -7.85 12.59
C SER A 219 -6.16 -8.69 13.83
N GLN A 220 -6.97 -9.72 13.65
CA GLN A 220 -7.24 -10.75 14.65
C GLN A 220 -6.27 -11.91 14.54
N ARG A 221 -5.86 -12.23 13.31
CA ARG A 221 -4.90 -13.32 13.01
C ARG A 221 -3.84 -12.81 12.06
N VAL A 222 -2.65 -13.37 12.16
CA VAL A 222 -1.53 -13.03 11.29
C VAL A 222 -0.83 -14.30 10.80
N THR A 223 -0.67 -14.41 9.49
CA THR A 223 0.16 -15.43 8.85
C THR A 223 1.44 -14.78 8.34
N VAL A 224 2.59 -15.37 8.66
CA VAL A 224 3.90 -14.90 8.20
C VAL A 224 4.40 -15.81 7.10
N LEU A 225 4.77 -15.20 5.96
CA LEU A 225 5.48 -15.84 4.86
C LEU A 225 6.95 -15.42 4.85
N ARG A 226 7.83 -16.35 4.54
CA ARG A 226 9.25 -16.12 4.29
C ARG A 226 9.78 -17.11 3.25
N ASP A 227 10.53 -16.62 2.27
CA ASP A 227 11.13 -17.41 1.20
C ASP A 227 10.12 -18.34 0.48
N GLY A 228 8.90 -17.80 0.22
CA GLY A 228 7.82 -18.55 -0.44
C GLY A 228 7.09 -19.56 0.45
N ARG A 229 7.38 -19.66 1.74
CA ARG A 229 6.80 -20.64 2.67
C ARG A 229 6.04 -19.97 3.80
N LYS A 230 5.02 -20.67 4.30
CA LYS A 230 4.32 -20.31 5.54
C LYS A 230 5.21 -20.65 6.74
N ILE A 231 5.56 -19.64 7.53
CA ILE A 231 6.29 -19.84 8.80
C ILE A 231 5.31 -20.23 9.91
N GLY A 232 4.15 -19.63 9.93
CA GLY A 232 3.08 -19.96 10.88
C GLY A 232 1.95 -18.93 10.85
N THR A 233 0.87 -19.27 11.56
CA THR A 233 -0.26 -18.40 11.83
C THR A 233 -0.45 -18.28 13.34
N LYS A 234 -0.73 -17.07 13.84
CA LYS A 234 -1.01 -16.81 15.25
C LYS A 234 -2.21 -15.84 15.40
N LEU A 235 -2.84 -15.88 16.56
CA LEU A 235 -3.68 -14.77 17.01
C LEU A 235 -2.79 -13.56 17.27
N THR A 236 -3.24 -12.41 16.82
CA THR A 236 -2.46 -11.17 16.98
C THR A 236 -2.34 -10.79 18.46
N SER A 237 -3.36 -11.13 19.28
CA SER A 237 -3.32 -10.98 20.74
C SER A 237 -2.19 -11.74 21.43
N ASP A 238 -1.73 -12.86 20.83
CA ASP A 238 -0.78 -13.80 21.41
C ASP A 238 0.64 -13.59 20.89
N THR A 239 0.90 -12.45 20.24
CA THR A 239 2.19 -12.16 19.61
C THR A 239 2.64 -10.73 19.83
N THR A 240 3.92 -10.49 19.70
CA THR A 240 4.53 -9.16 19.82
C THR A 240 5.16 -8.72 18.50
N LYS A 241 5.47 -7.40 18.36
CA LYS A 241 6.23 -6.88 17.22
C LYS A 241 7.57 -7.61 17.04
N THR A 242 8.23 -7.95 18.14
CA THR A 242 9.52 -8.68 18.14
C THR A 242 9.36 -10.08 17.60
N ASP A 243 8.31 -10.81 18.02
CA ASP A 243 8.05 -12.17 17.54
C ASP A 243 7.76 -12.16 16.03
N LEU A 244 6.86 -11.28 15.58
CA LEU A 244 6.52 -11.15 14.16
C LEU A 244 7.75 -10.75 13.32
N GLY A 245 8.53 -9.79 13.80
CA GLY A 245 9.76 -9.38 13.13
C GLY A 245 10.77 -10.54 13.02
N SER A 246 10.96 -11.29 14.10
CA SER A 246 11.85 -12.46 14.10
C SER A 246 11.36 -13.57 13.15
N TRP A 247 10.06 -13.77 13.05
CA TRP A 247 9.47 -14.72 12.08
C TRP A 247 9.69 -14.27 10.63
N MET A 248 9.55 -12.95 10.36
CA MET A 248 9.77 -12.40 9.02
C MET A 248 11.22 -12.58 8.54
N VAL A 249 12.19 -12.21 9.40
CA VAL A 249 13.62 -12.18 9.02
C VAL A 249 14.32 -13.52 9.28
N GLY A 250 13.77 -14.37 10.15
CA GLY A 250 14.36 -15.69 10.50
C GLY A 250 15.50 -15.64 11.50
N ARG A 251 15.70 -14.52 12.17
CA ARG A 251 16.67 -14.33 13.25
C ARG A 251 16.09 -13.40 14.31
N GLU A 252 16.64 -13.44 15.50
CA GLU A 252 16.27 -12.46 16.53
C GLU A 252 16.54 -11.03 16.05
N ILE A 253 15.55 -10.17 16.19
CA ILE A 253 15.64 -8.77 15.82
C ILE A 253 15.64 -7.94 17.11
N SER A 254 16.68 -7.12 17.28
CA SER A 254 16.64 -6.01 18.22
C SER A 254 16.16 -4.76 17.48
N PHE A 255 15.00 -4.22 17.88
CA PHE A 255 14.54 -2.92 17.39
C PHE A 255 15.31 -1.74 18.00
N ARG A 256 16.23 -2.02 18.93
CA ARG A 256 17.17 -1.03 19.44
C ARG A 256 18.54 -1.34 18.84
N PRO A 257 18.95 -0.59 17.80
CA PRO A 257 20.30 -0.73 17.29
C PRO A 257 21.29 -0.35 18.42
N ASP A 258 22.33 -1.14 18.56
CA ASP A 258 23.44 -0.80 19.47
C ASP A 258 24.21 0.39 18.85
N LYS A 259 23.65 1.58 19.07
CA LYS A 259 24.21 2.81 18.51
C LYS A 259 25.41 3.21 19.35
N LYS A 260 26.60 3.07 18.77
CA LYS A 260 27.80 3.66 19.35
C LYS A 260 27.69 5.19 19.26
N ASP A 261 27.94 5.86 20.37
CA ASP A 261 28.09 7.31 20.38
C ASP A 261 29.36 7.67 19.59
N LEU A 262 29.18 8.03 18.34
CA LEU A 262 30.26 8.54 17.48
C LEU A 262 30.29 10.07 17.68
N ALA A 263 31.47 10.58 18.01
CA ALA A 263 31.69 12.03 18.00
C ALA A 263 31.53 12.52 16.53
N THR A 264 30.69 13.53 16.33
CA THR A 264 30.57 14.19 15.03
C THR A 264 31.85 14.94 14.71
N GLY A 265 32.33 14.77 13.47
CA GLY A 265 33.53 15.45 12.98
C GLY A 265 33.27 16.81 12.33
N GLU A 266 34.09 17.14 11.34
CA GLU A 266 34.00 18.41 10.61
C GLU A 266 32.74 18.46 9.73
N VAL A 267 32.31 19.68 9.38
CA VAL A 267 31.20 19.93 8.45
C VAL A 267 31.59 19.41 7.06
N ARG A 268 30.80 18.49 6.52
CA ARG A 268 30.99 17.91 5.18
C ARG A 268 30.11 18.56 4.14
N LEU A 269 28.84 18.77 4.45
CA LEU A 269 27.87 19.45 3.58
C LEU A 269 27.37 20.70 4.30
N ARG A 270 27.31 21.83 3.60
CA ARG A 270 26.72 23.07 4.12
C ARG A 270 25.88 23.74 3.04
N LEU A 271 24.67 24.06 3.40
CA LEU A 271 23.76 24.87 2.60
C LEU A 271 23.63 26.23 3.25
N GLU A 272 23.73 27.30 2.45
CA GLU A 272 23.60 28.68 2.89
C GLU A 272 22.51 29.37 2.10
N ASN A 273 21.42 29.75 2.78
CA ASN A 273 20.30 30.56 2.26
C ASN A 273 19.73 30.04 0.95
N ILE A 274 19.59 28.71 0.80
CA ILE A 274 19.13 28.07 -0.43
C ILE A 274 17.67 28.41 -0.70
N SER A 275 17.43 28.93 -1.90
CA SER A 275 16.11 29.09 -2.48
C SER A 275 16.05 28.39 -3.84
N ALA A 276 14.91 27.77 -4.15
CA ALA A 276 14.68 27.08 -5.41
C ALA A 276 13.20 27.08 -5.81
N LEU A 277 12.92 26.95 -7.09
CA LEU A 277 11.56 26.85 -7.63
C LEU A 277 11.16 25.38 -7.83
N SER A 278 9.85 25.14 -7.71
CA SER A 278 9.23 23.87 -8.10
C SER A 278 9.21 23.70 -9.63
N GLU A 279 8.79 22.53 -10.13
CA GLU A 279 8.56 22.29 -11.57
C GLU A 279 7.52 23.25 -12.17
N ARG A 280 6.62 23.79 -11.35
CA ARG A 280 5.58 24.75 -11.75
C ARG A 280 6.02 26.21 -11.70
N GLY A 281 7.29 26.47 -11.38
CA GLY A 281 7.84 27.83 -11.25
C GLY A 281 7.41 28.57 -9.98
N THR A 282 6.79 27.90 -9.01
CA THR A 282 6.46 28.46 -7.70
C THR A 282 7.60 28.24 -6.71
N PRO A 283 7.81 29.10 -5.69
CA PRO A 283 8.80 28.86 -4.65
C PRO A 283 8.59 27.52 -3.96
N ALA A 284 9.63 26.67 -3.93
CA ALA A 284 9.62 25.37 -3.28
C ALA A 284 10.55 25.34 -2.06
N LEU A 285 11.68 26.04 -2.14
CA LEU A 285 12.60 26.27 -1.03
C LEU A 285 12.79 27.76 -0.84
N ILE A 286 12.77 28.22 0.40
CA ILE A 286 12.92 29.62 0.75
C ILE A 286 13.89 29.72 1.92
N ASP A 287 15.11 30.27 1.67
CA ASP A 287 16.12 30.59 2.68
C ASP A 287 16.50 29.40 3.58
N ILE A 288 16.78 28.25 3.00
CA ILE A 288 17.13 27.03 3.75
C ILE A 288 18.63 27.00 4.01
N SER A 289 19.00 26.91 5.29
CA SER A 289 20.38 26.71 5.72
C SER A 289 20.47 25.49 6.63
N LEU A 290 21.47 24.61 6.37
CA LEU A 290 21.74 23.44 7.19
C LEU A 290 23.19 22.98 7.02
N GLU A 291 23.68 22.23 7.99
CA GLU A 291 24.98 21.56 7.96
C GLU A 291 24.83 20.06 8.24
N VAL A 292 25.67 19.25 7.59
CA VAL A 292 25.83 17.82 7.89
C VAL A 292 27.31 17.55 8.15
N ARG A 293 27.59 16.88 9.27
CA ARG A 293 28.95 16.62 9.72
C ARG A 293 29.39 15.20 9.41
N SER A 294 30.69 14.98 9.42
CA SER A 294 31.26 13.63 9.32
C SER A 294 30.75 12.75 10.49
N GLY A 295 30.33 11.54 10.18
CA GLY A 295 29.78 10.58 11.18
C GLY A 295 28.37 10.91 11.66
N GLU A 296 27.71 11.91 11.07
CA GLU A 296 26.34 12.35 11.42
C GLU A 296 25.32 11.77 10.44
N ILE A 297 24.13 11.44 10.97
CA ILE A 297 22.91 11.20 10.20
C ILE A 297 21.96 12.34 10.51
N LEU A 298 21.77 13.25 9.55
CA LEU A 298 20.78 14.32 9.66
C LEU A 298 19.42 13.83 9.14
N GLY A 299 18.41 13.81 10.01
CA GLY A 299 17.04 13.48 9.62
C GLY A 299 16.30 14.72 9.13
N LEU A 300 15.71 14.65 7.93
CA LEU A 300 14.83 15.68 7.39
C LEU A 300 13.37 15.18 7.47
N ALA A 301 12.57 15.77 8.35
CA ALA A 301 11.19 15.41 8.55
C ALA A 301 10.23 16.43 7.92
N GLY A 302 9.08 15.95 7.45
CA GLY A 302 8.01 16.78 6.89
C GLY A 302 6.96 15.92 6.18
N VAL A 303 5.77 16.49 5.97
CA VAL A 303 4.76 15.84 5.11
C VAL A 303 5.12 16.05 3.64
N SER A 304 4.65 15.15 2.77
CA SER A 304 4.91 15.22 1.34
C SER A 304 4.53 16.60 0.76
N GLY A 305 5.36 17.12 -0.16
CA GLY A 305 5.14 18.42 -0.79
C GLY A 305 5.72 19.63 -0.04
N ASN A 306 6.46 19.43 1.03
CA ASN A 306 7.10 20.53 1.80
C ASN A 306 8.56 20.82 1.40
N GLY A 307 8.99 20.38 0.22
CA GLY A 307 10.31 20.75 -0.34
C GLY A 307 11.43 19.76 -0.04
N GLN A 308 11.20 18.62 0.61
CA GLN A 308 12.24 17.61 0.90
C GLN A 308 12.88 17.08 -0.38
N ARG A 309 12.06 16.80 -1.41
CA ARG A 309 12.52 16.36 -2.73
C ARG A 309 13.35 17.44 -3.41
N GLU A 310 12.82 18.65 -3.46
CA GLU A 310 13.51 19.80 -4.08
C GLU A 310 14.85 20.08 -3.39
N LEU A 311 14.92 19.92 -2.07
CA LEU A 311 16.17 20.06 -1.33
C LEU A 311 17.20 19.00 -1.72
N ALA A 312 16.79 17.74 -1.81
CA ALA A 312 17.67 16.66 -2.27
C ALA A 312 18.14 16.87 -3.72
N GLU A 313 17.25 17.33 -4.61
CA GLU A 313 17.59 17.65 -6.01
C GLU A 313 18.55 18.85 -6.12
N VAL A 314 18.43 19.86 -5.25
CA VAL A 314 19.39 20.98 -5.17
C VAL A 314 20.76 20.49 -4.72
N ILE A 315 20.83 19.67 -3.66
CA ILE A 315 22.08 19.12 -3.15
C ILE A 315 22.81 18.30 -4.24
N THR A 316 22.05 17.51 -5.00
CA THR A 316 22.61 16.64 -6.05
C THR A 316 22.89 17.34 -7.37
N GLY A 317 22.38 18.55 -7.56
CA GLY A 317 22.53 19.32 -8.80
C GLY A 317 21.50 19.01 -9.88
N LEU A 318 20.48 18.19 -9.56
CA LEU A 318 19.35 17.92 -10.45
C LEU A 318 18.43 19.15 -10.59
N ARG A 319 18.45 20.04 -9.59
CA ARG A 319 17.69 21.29 -9.58
C ARG A 319 18.60 22.47 -9.37
N PRO A 320 18.50 23.54 -10.20
CA PRO A 320 19.28 24.75 -9.99
C PRO A 320 18.80 25.51 -8.75
N VAL A 321 19.72 26.12 -8.03
CA VAL A 321 19.42 27.10 -7.00
C VAL A 321 18.99 28.42 -7.65
N THR A 322 18.03 29.13 -7.05
CA THR A 322 17.71 30.52 -7.45
C THR A 322 18.45 31.53 -6.59
N ASP A 323 18.82 31.17 -5.38
CA ASP A 323 19.67 31.94 -4.48
C ASP A 323 20.35 30.99 -3.47
N GLY A 324 21.45 31.45 -2.86
CA GLY A 324 22.23 30.70 -1.89
C GLY A 324 23.33 29.83 -2.47
N LYS A 325 24.00 29.06 -1.63
CA LYS A 325 25.17 28.25 -2.00
C LYS A 325 25.17 26.87 -1.34
N VAL A 326 25.67 25.90 -2.11
CA VAL A 326 25.90 24.52 -1.67
C VAL A 326 27.39 24.27 -1.57
N PHE A 327 27.88 23.91 -0.39
CA PHE A 327 29.29 23.58 -0.15
C PHE A 327 29.45 22.11 0.24
N LEU A 328 30.40 21.43 -0.36
CA LEU A 328 30.84 20.10 0.06
C LEU A 328 32.34 20.19 0.41
N GLU A 329 32.69 19.86 1.64
CA GLU A 329 34.05 19.93 2.18
C GLU A 329 34.71 21.33 1.97
N GLY A 330 33.90 22.40 2.00
CA GLY A 330 34.33 23.78 1.81
C GLY A 330 34.39 24.23 0.34
N GLU A 331 34.22 23.34 -0.64
CA GLU A 331 34.16 23.68 -2.07
C GLU A 331 32.72 24.07 -2.46
N ASP A 332 32.57 25.19 -3.18
CA ASP A 332 31.29 25.66 -3.70
C ASP A 332 30.83 24.78 -4.90
N LEU A 333 29.75 24.06 -4.75
CA LEU A 333 29.17 23.19 -5.77
C LEU A 333 27.95 23.81 -6.47
N SER A 334 27.54 25.03 -6.15
CA SER A 334 26.28 25.63 -6.60
C SER A 334 26.09 25.59 -8.12
N SER A 335 27.19 25.79 -8.89
CA SER A 335 27.16 25.74 -10.35
C SER A 335 27.65 24.42 -10.97
N LYS A 336 27.97 23.42 -10.14
CA LYS A 336 28.48 22.13 -10.59
C LYS A 336 27.35 21.22 -11.08
N SER A 337 27.62 20.50 -12.17
CA SER A 337 26.73 19.47 -12.71
C SER A 337 26.60 18.25 -11.78
N VAL A 338 25.60 17.44 -12.00
CA VAL A 338 25.38 16.16 -11.29
C VAL A 338 26.64 15.27 -11.36
N GLY A 339 27.24 15.14 -12.57
CA GLY A 339 28.44 14.33 -12.77
C GLY A 339 29.63 14.82 -11.94
N GLU A 340 29.89 16.12 -11.93
CA GLU A 340 30.95 16.71 -11.13
C GLU A 340 30.74 16.54 -9.63
N ARG A 341 29.49 16.58 -9.17
CA ARG A 341 29.14 16.32 -7.74
C ARG A 341 29.32 14.85 -7.39
N THR A 342 28.97 13.94 -8.30
CA THR A 342 29.18 12.49 -8.12
C THR A 342 30.66 12.15 -8.03
N GLU A 343 31.52 12.79 -8.84
CA GLU A 343 32.98 12.65 -8.74
C GLU A 343 33.54 13.09 -7.39
N LYS A 344 32.84 14.00 -6.70
CA LYS A 344 33.12 14.42 -5.30
C LYS A 344 32.54 13.48 -4.25
N MET A 345 32.16 12.26 -4.62
CA MET A 345 31.62 11.23 -3.72
C MET A 345 30.24 11.57 -3.13
N LEU A 346 29.47 12.45 -3.77
CA LEU A 346 28.09 12.72 -3.42
C LEU A 346 27.20 11.73 -4.15
N SER A 347 26.46 10.88 -3.40
CA SER A 347 25.55 9.88 -3.96
C SER A 347 24.10 10.17 -3.54
N TYR A 348 23.18 9.87 -4.43
CA TYR A 348 21.74 10.08 -4.22
C TYR A 348 20.94 8.80 -4.44
N ILE A 349 20.05 8.51 -3.52
CA ILE A 349 19.04 7.46 -3.66
C ILE A 349 17.69 8.17 -3.76
N PRO A 350 17.09 8.24 -4.97
CA PRO A 350 15.85 8.96 -5.17
C PRO A 350 14.64 8.25 -4.58
N GLU A 351 13.58 9.00 -4.31
CA GLU A 351 12.27 8.47 -3.88
C GLU A 351 11.63 7.63 -5.00
N GLU A 352 11.59 8.16 -6.23
CA GLU A 352 11.05 7.48 -7.40
C GLU A 352 12.15 6.81 -8.23
N ARG A 353 12.38 5.51 -7.98
CA ARG A 353 13.43 4.73 -8.64
C ARG A 353 13.26 4.58 -10.15
N MET A 354 12.01 4.55 -10.63
CA MET A 354 11.69 4.34 -12.05
C MET A 354 11.85 5.59 -12.89
N ARG A 355 11.77 6.77 -12.28
CA ARG A 355 11.87 8.05 -12.96
C ARG A 355 13.27 8.66 -12.82
N ASP A 356 13.84 8.59 -11.62
CA ASP A 356 15.01 9.38 -11.22
C ASP A 356 16.23 8.49 -10.89
N GLY A 357 16.11 7.15 -11.02
CA GLY A 357 17.14 6.15 -10.70
C GLY A 357 17.94 5.62 -11.89
#